data_60ce39664ef2cd17c9c412cb49f8e7e7
#
_entry.id   60ce39664ef2cd17c9c412cb49f8e7e7
#
_cell.length_a   1.000
_cell.length_b   1.000
_cell.length_c   1.000
_cell.angle_alpha   90.00
_cell.angle_beta   90.00
_cell.angle_gamma   90.00
#
_symmetry.space_group_name_H-M   'P 1'
#
loop_
_entity.id
_entity.type
_entity.pdbx_description
1 polymer ?
#
loop_
_entity_poly.entity_id
_entity_poly.type
_entity_poly.pdbx_seq_one_letter_code
_entity_poly.pdbx_strand_id
1 'polypeptide(L)'
;MKKIFKFLFFLVVLGCAAIYLEFSGYFYHNDIFAKLYKIQGIDISHHQEKINWKKVSKKYKFVIMKATEGKDFLDTDFSYNWNNARLNGFTVGAYHFFSMLSSGNAQADYYISKVPDYDKALPPIIDLEIPTKYPKKRVLLELRNLIDKLEEHYKKRVIIYVTYYTYKAYIQGEFPENKLWIRDIKFVPQLAEDDRWVMWQFSNRGRVEGIPGFTDKNVLRGNSVEQLIEESRIK
;
A
#
# COMPACT_ATOMS: atom_id res chain seq x y z
N MET A 1 44.11 -8.35 -25.34
CA MET A 1 43.32 -7.14 -25.50
C MET A 1 41.91 -7.41 -26.09
N LYS A 2 41.75 -8.02 -27.28
CA LYS A 2 40.43 -8.27 -27.91
C LYS A 2 39.44 -9.09 -27.02
N LYS A 3 39.92 -10.10 -26.26
CA LYS A 3 39.07 -10.90 -25.35
C LYS A 3 38.57 -10.10 -24.15
N ILE A 4 39.43 -9.26 -23.58
CA ILE A 4 39.04 -8.34 -22.46
C ILE A 4 38.02 -7.34 -22.92
N PHE A 5 38.21 -6.72 -24.10
CA PHE A 5 37.26 -5.78 -24.66
C PHE A 5 35.88 -6.41 -24.92
N LYS A 6 35.85 -7.65 -25.48
CA LYS A 6 34.58 -8.38 -25.66
C LYS A 6 33.90 -8.69 -24.34
N PHE A 7 34.66 -9.04 -23.31
CA PHE A 7 34.14 -9.33 -21.97
C PHE A 7 33.56 -8.05 -21.32
N LEU A 8 34.28 -6.93 -21.40
CA LEU A 8 33.78 -5.64 -20.90
C LEU A 8 32.55 -5.17 -21.65
N PHE A 9 32.54 -5.31 -22.97
CA PHE A 9 31.35 -4.99 -23.79
C PHE A 9 30.15 -5.84 -23.38
N PHE A 10 30.34 -7.15 -23.16
CA PHE A 10 29.29 -8.05 -22.68
C PHE A 10 28.73 -7.60 -21.31
N LEU A 11 29.58 -7.20 -20.35
CA LEU A 11 29.14 -6.68 -19.06
C LEU A 11 28.32 -5.39 -19.19
N VAL A 12 28.71 -4.50 -20.10
CA VAL A 12 27.95 -3.27 -20.38
C VAL A 12 26.57 -3.60 -20.93
N VAL A 13 26.49 -4.55 -21.88
CA VAL A 13 25.19 -4.98 -22.44
C VAL A 13 24.30 -5.61 -21.37
N LEU A 14 24.86 -6.44 -20.50
CA LEU A 14 24.11 -7.02 -19.36
C LEU A 14 23.63 -5.93 -18.39
N GLY A 15 24.47 -4.97 -18.08
CA GLY A 15 24.11 -3.83 -17.24
C GLY A 15 22.96 -3.01 -17.85
N CYS A 16 23.05 -2.68 -19.14
CA CYS A 16 21.98 -1.98 -19.85
C CYS A 16 20.67 -2.79 -19.86
N ALA A 17 20.74 -4.10 -20.07
CA ALA A 17 19.57 -4.97 -20.05
C ALA A 17 18.92 -5.02 -18.65
N ALA A 18 19.72 -5.13 -17.58
CA ALA A 18 19.24 -5.11 -16.21
C ALA A 18 18.53 -3.79 -15.89
N ILE A 19 19.16 -2.67 -16.25
CA ILE A 19 18.58 -1.32 -16.11
C ILE A 19 17.26 -1.22 -16.89
N TYR A 20 17.22 -1.71 -18.12
CA TYR A 20 15.99 -1.69 -18.92
C TYR A 20 14.87 -2.49 -18.28
N LEU A 21 15.15 -3.70 -17.78
CA LEU A 21 14.17 -4.55 -17.10
C LEU A 21 13.63 -3.90 -15.85
N GLU A 22 14.50 -3.27 -15.05
CA GLU A 22 14.15 -2.51 -13.86
C GLU A 22 13.20 -1.34 -14.20
N PHE A 23 13.58 -0.50 -15.15
CA PHE A 23 12.79 0.68 -15.51
C PHE A 23 11.50 0.35 -16.29
N SER A 24 11.48 -0.74 -17.03
CA SER A 24 10.28 -1.20 -17.74
C SER A 24 9.25 -1.89 -16.84
N GLY A 25 9.63 -2.25 -15.60
CA GLY A 25 8.77 -2.89 -14.62
C GLY A 25 8.57 -4.39 -14.81
N TYR A 26 9.29 -5.02 -15.73
CA TYR A 26 9.26 -6.48 -15.90
C TYR A 26 10.01 -7.21 -14.78
N PHE A 27 11.05 -6.59 -14.26
CA PHE A 27 11.78 -7.06 -13.09
C PHE A 27 12.11 -5.86 -12.21
N TYR A 28 11.96 -6.01 -10.92
CA TYR A 28 12.33 -5.01 -9.93
C TYR A 28 13.29 -5.64 -8.93
N HIS A 29 14.38 -4.96 -8.57
CA HIS A 29 15.42 -5.57 -7.72
C HIS A 29 14.85 -6.11 -6.39
N ASN A 30 13.87 -5.43 -5.81
CA ASN A 30 13.18 -5.92 -4.61
C ASN A 30 12.32 -7.17 -4.83
N ASP A 31 12.02 -7.56 -6.09
CA ASP A 31 11.32 -8.84 -6.35
C ASP A 31 12.10 -10.04 -5.79
N ILE A 32 13.43 -9.94 -5.67
CA ILE A 32 14.30 -10.98 -5.09
C ILE A 32 13.96 -11.18 -3.60
N PHE A 33 13.87 -10.09 -2.85
CA PHE A 33 13.57 -10.11 -1.42
C PHE A 33 12.09 -10.37 -1.14
N ALA A 34 11.20 -9.83 -1.99
CA ALA A 34 9.76 -10.04 -1.88
C ALA A 34 9.34 -11.51 -2.01
N LYS A 35 10.13 -12.35 -2.72
CA LYS A 35 9.91 -13.80 -2.81
C LYS A 35 10.03 -14.53 -1.47
N LEU A 36 10.68 -13.94 -0.48
CA LEU A 36 10.77 -14.51 0.88
C LEU A 36 9.43 -14.44 1.63
N TYR A 37 8.51 -13.61 1.16
CA TYR A 37 7.17 -13.45 1.73
C TYR A 37 6.16 -14.28 0.93
N LYS A 38 5.37 -15.08 1.64
CA LYS A 38 4.40 -16.00 1.02
C LYS A 38 3.19 -15.29 0.41
N ILE A 39 2.85 -14.10 0.92
CA ILE A 39 1.62 -13.41 0.60
C ILE A 39 1.96 -12.13 -0.16
N GLN A 40 1.52 -12.08 -1.40
CA GLN A 40 1.67 -10.92 -2.27
C GLN A 40 0.34 -10.23 -2.50
N GLY A 41 0.38 -8.93 -2.66
CA GLY A 41 -0.74 -8.08 -3.02
C GLY A 41 -0.33 -6.95 -3.94
N ILE A 42 -1.31 -6.17 -4.32
CA ILE A 42 -1.12 -4.96 -5.12
C ILE A 42 -1.92 -3.81 -4.50
N ASP A 43 -1.50 -2.59 -4.77
CA ASP A 43 -2.35 -1.44 -4.54
C ASP A 43 -2.56 -0.63 -5.82
N ILE A 44 -3.72 0.01 -5.92
CA ILE A 44 -4.24 0.63 -7.12
C ILE A 44 -5.08 1.89 -6.80
N SER A 45 -5.28 2.69 -7.82
CA SER A 45 -6.21 3.83 -7.83
C SER A 45 -6.77 4.01 -9.25
N HIS A 46 -7.49 5.10 -9.50
CA HIS A 46 -7.91 5.48 -10.86
C HIS A 46 -6.74 5.64 -11.86
N HIS A 47 -5.51 5.81 -11.38
CA HIS A 47 -4.32 5.91 -12.25
C HIS A 47 -4.02 4.64 -13.05
N GLN A 48 -4.54 3.49 -12.61
CA GLN A 48 -4.42 2.23 -13.33
C GLN A 48 -5.53 2.02 -14.38
N GLU A 49 -6.37 3.02 -14.60
CA GLU A 49 -7.47 2.96 -15.58
C GLU A 49 -8.37 1.73 -15.39
N LYS A 50 -9.01 1.27 -16.47
CA LYS A 50 -9.94 0.14 -16.42
C LYS A 50 -9.24 -1.20 -16.33
N ILE A 51 -9.35 -1.87 -15.19
CA ILE A 51 -8.68 -3.14 -14.89
C ILE A 51 -9.51 -4.32 -15.42
N ASN A 52 -8.85 -5.25 -16.11
CA ASN A 52 -9.43 -6.55 -16.47
C ASN A 52 -9.14 -7.58 -15.37
N TRP A 53 -10.01 -7.64 -14.36
CA TRP A 53 -9.86 -8.47 -13.18
C TRP A 53 -9.77 -9.97 -13.47
N LYS A 54 -10.32 -10.45 -14.58
CA LYS A 54 -10.23 -11.86 -14.99
C LYS A 54 -8.79 -12.26 -15.37
N LYS A 55 -7.98 -11.30 -15.80
CA LYS A 55 -6.58 -11.53 -16.17
C LYS A 55 -5.61 -11.34 -15.00
N VAL A 56 -6.02 -10.69 -13.92
CA VAL A 56 -5.15 -10.49 -12.75
C VAL A 56 -4.81 -11.81 -12.09
N SER A 57 -3.51 -12.09 -11.95
CA SER A 57 -3.00 -13.37 -11.44
C SER A 57 -3.40 -13.62 -9.98
N LYS A 58 -3.87 -14.83 -9.68
CA LYS A 58 -4.23 -15.29 -8.32
C LYS A 58 -3.03 -15.50 -7.37
N LYS A 59 -1.80 -15.26 -7.85
CA LYS A 59 -0.64 -15.14 -6.96
C LYS A 59 -0.82 -13.98 -5.96
N TYR A 60 -1.45 -12.88 -6.40
CA TYR A 60 -1.85 -11.80 -5.50
C TYR A 60 -3.06 -12.23 -4.68
N LYS A 61 -2.97 -12.11 -3.37
CA LYS A 61 -4.02 -12.54 -2.44
C LYS A 61 -4.92 -11.39 -2.02
N PHE A 62 -4.39 -10.18 -2.03
CA PHE A 62 -5.12 -8.97 -1.65
C PHE A 62 -4.88 -7.82 -2.62
N VAL A 63 -5.86 -6.94 -2.66
CA VAL A 63 -5.81 -5.69 -3.44
C VAL A 63 -6.25 -4.55 -2.53
N ILE A 64 -5.41 -3.56 -2.38
CA ILE A 64 -5.73 -2.33 -1.67
C ILE A 64 -6.02 -1.26 -2.73
N MET A 65 -7.10 -0.52 -2.56
CA MET A 65 -7.50 0.47 -3.55
C MET A 65 -7.78 1.83 -2.92
N LYS A 66 -7.41 2.90 -3.62
CA LYS A 66 -7.80 4.25 -3.23
C LYS A 66 -9.32 4.32 -3.16
N ALA A 67 -9.85 4.79 -2.05
CA ALA A 67 -11.26 5.08 -1.92
C ALA A 67 -11.49 6.58 -1.90
N THR A 68 -10.89 7.28 -0.93
CA THR A 68 -11.15 8.69 -0.71
C THR A 68 -9.87 9.47 -0.43
N GLU A 69 -9.96 10.79 -0.58
CA GLU A 69 -8.93 11.75 -0.19
C GLU A 69 -9.57 12.98 0.43
N GLY A 70 -9.03 13.46 1.54
CA GLY A 70 -9.64 14.59 2.25
C GLY A 70 -11.11 14.33 2.58
N LYS A 71 -11.91 15.39 2.61
CA LYS A 71 -13.32 15.31 3.01
C LYS A 71 -14.32 15.12 1.88
N ASP A 72 -13.89 15.12 0.60
CA ASP A 72 -14.82 15.25 -0.54
C ASP A 72 -14.33 14.58 -1.86
N PHE A 73 -13.11 14.09 -1.94
CA PHE A 73 -12.65 13.37 -3.15
C PHE A 73 -12.93 11.87 -3.05
N LEU A 74 -13.64 11.32 -4.02
CA LEU A 74 -13.87 9.89 -4.22
C LEU A 74 -13.08 9.44 -5.45
N ASP A 75 -12.30 8.36 -5.33
CA ASP A 75 -11.64 7.74 -6.47
C ASP A 75 -12.68 7.21 -7.46
N THR A 76 -12.57 7.62 -8.73
CA THR A 76 -13.59 7.38 -9.76
C THR A 76 -13.79 5.90 -10.07
N ASP A 77 -12.77 5.08 -9.87
CA ASP A 77 -12.81 3.64 -10.13
C ASP A 77 -12.98 2.78 -8.88
N PHE A 78 -13.10 3.39 -7.69
CA PHE A 78 -13.21 2.67 -6.43
C PHE A 78 -14.31 1.61 -6.44
N SER A 79 -15.55 2.02 -6.71
CA SER A 79 -16.70 1.11 -6.68
C SER A 79 -16.59 -0.03 -7.70
N TYR A 80 -16.08 0.27 -8.89
CA TYR A 80 -15.83 -0.73 -9.92
C TYR A 80 -14.76 -1.72 -9.45
N ASN A 81 -13.64 -1.24 -8.96
CA ASN A 81 -12.51 -2.06 -8.53
C ASN A 81 -12.88 -2.90 -7.31
N TRP A 82 -13.55 -2.31 -6.31
CA TRP A 82 -14.02 -2.99 -5.10
C TRP A 82 -14.90 -4.21 -5.43
N ASN A 83 -15.91 -4.00 -6.27
CA ASN A 83 -16.84 -5.06 -6.62
C ASN A 83 -16.19 -6.14 -7.48
N ASN A 84 -15.44 -5.75 -8.51
CA ASN A 84 -14.87 -6.71 -9.45
C ASN A 84 -13.68 -7.48 -8.84
N ALA A 85 -12.85 -6.88 -8.00
CA ALA A 85 -11.80 -7.60 -7.28
C ALA A 85 -12.40 -8.70 -6.38
N ARG A 86 -13.45 -8.37 -5.61
CA ARG A 86 -14.18 -9.33 -4.76
C ARG A 86 -14.79 -10.46 -5.57
N LEU A 87 -15.51 -10.14 -6.64
CA LEU A 87 -16.13 -11.15 -7.53
C LEU A 87 -15.08 -12.08 -8.15
N ASN A 88 -13.86 -11.61 -8.32
CA ASN A 88 -12.74 -12.42 -8.78
C ASN A 88 -11.95 -13.09 -7.65
N GLY A 89 -12.44 -13.07 -6.41
CA GLY A 89 -11.89 -13.84 -5.28
C GLY A 89 -10.63 -13.23 -4.65
N PHE A 90 -10.40 -11.92 -4.79
CA PHE A 90 -9.35 -11.21 -4.06
C PHE A 90 -9.88 -10.71 -2.72
N THR A 91 -9.07 -10.76 -1.68
CA THR A 91 -9.32 -9.98 -0.46
C THR A 91 -9.10 -8.51 -0.78
N VAL A 92 -10.06 -7.65 -0.45
CA VAL A 92 -10.01 -6.22 -0.75
C VAL A 92 -9.69 -5.41 0.48
N GLY A 93 -9.03 -4.27 0.27
CA GLY A 93 -8.83 -3.21 1.25
C GLY A 93 -9.06 -1.85 0.59
N ALA A 94 -9.39 -0.86 1.39
CA ALA A 94 -9.55 0.51 0.93
C ALA A 94 -8.61 1.44 1.70
N TYR A 95 -7.98 2.38 1.01
CA TYR A 95 -7.20 3.41 1.67
C TYR A 95 -7.79 4.80 1.49
N HIS A 96 -7.61 5.61 2.52
CA HIS A 96 -7.89 7.03 2.57
C HIS A 96 -6.60 7.82 2.47
N PHE A 97 -6.48 8.70 1.50
CA PHE A 97 -5.34 9.62 1.41
C PHE A 97 -5.57 10.81 2.35
N PHE A 98 -4.78 10.86 3.42
CA PHE A 98 -4.93 11.83 4.49
C PHE A 98 -4.54 13.24 4.05
N SER A 99 -5.33 14.23 4.46
CA SER A 99 -5.12 15.64 4.12
C SER A 99 -5.14 16.54 5.34
N MET A 100 -4.24 17.50 5.39
CA MET A 100 -4.26 18.57 6.40
C MET A 100 -5.20 19.75 6.05
N LEU A 101 -5.94 19.63 4.94
CA LEU A 101 -6.88 20.66 4.49
C LEU A 101 -8.30 20.52 5.08
N SER A 102 -8.55 19.43 5.80
CA SER A 102 -9.83 19.18 6.48
C SER A 102 -9.61 18.45 7.81
N SER A 103 -10.59 18.50 8.69
CA SER A 103 -10.49 17.80 9.98
C SER A 103 -10.52 16.29 9.81
N GLY A 104 -9.86 15.56 10.72
CA GLY A 104 -9.88 14.11 10.74
C GLY A 104 -11.28 13.51 10.82
N ASN A 105 -12.16 14.13 11.61
CA ASN A 105 -13.56 13.73 11.71
C ASN A 105 -14.31 13.82 10.37
N ALA A 106 -14.15 14.92 9.63
CA ALA A 106 -14.81 15.07 8.33
C ALA A 106 -14.26 14.08 7.28
N GLN A 107 -12.96 13.76 7.33
CA GLN A 107 -12.36 12.75 6.49
C GLN A 107 -12.90 11.35 6.83
N ALA A 108 -13.04 11.03 8.13
CA ALA A 108 -13.65 9.78 8.58
C ALA A 108 -15.10 9.64 8.10
N ASP A 109 -15.92 10.67 8.28
CA ASP A 109 -17.32 10.67 7.83
C ASP A 109 -17.41 10.41 6.34
N TYR A 110 -16.54 11.05 5.56
CA TYR A 110 -16.53 10.86 4.12
C TYR A 110 -16.12 9.44 3.73
N TYR A 111 -15.05 8.91 4.32
CA TYR A 111 -14.60 7.53 4.08
C TYR A 111 -15.71 6.52 4.44
N ILE A 112 -16.31 6.64 5.62
CA ILE A 112 -17.40 5.77 6.09
C ILE A 112 -18.61 5.81 5.13
N SER A 113 -18.91 6.99 4.58
CA SER A 113 -20.02 7.13 3.61
C SER A 113 -19.77 6.44 2.27
N LYS A 114 -18.52 6.09 1.92
CA LYS A 114 -18.11 5.54 0.62
C LYS A 114 -17.64 4.10 0.66
N VAL A 115 -17.00 3.70 1.75
CA VAL A 115 -16.40 2.36 1.87
C VAL A 115 -17.35 1.43 2.59
N PRO A 116 -17.80 0.33 1.94
CA PRO A 116 -18.69 -0.63 2.58
C PRO A 116 -18.05 -1.27 3.82
N ASP A 117 -18.81 -1.42 4.90
CA ASP A 117 -18.45 -2.28 6.01
C ASP A 117 -18.56 -3.74 5.56
N TYR A 118 -17.42 -4.32 5.23
CA TYR A 118 -17.32 -5.71 4.78
C TYR A 118 -16.35 -6.48 5.69
N ASP A 119 -16.92 -7.40 6.42
CA ASP A 119 -16.20 -8.13 7.47
C ASP A 119 -14.91 -8.81 7.01
N LYS A 120 -14.92 -9.36 5.77
CA LYS A 120 -13.76 -10.02 5.16
C LYS A 120 -12.79 -9.06 4.45
N ALA A 121 -13.03 -7.75 4.48
CA ALA A 121 -12.07 -6.78 3.96
C ALA A 121 -10.91 -6.59 4.94
N LEU A 122 -9.76 -6.17 4.40
CA LEU A 122 -8.66 -5.64 5.21
C LEU A 122 -9.17 -4.50 6.12
N PRO A 123 -8.49 -4.23 7.24
CA PRO A 123 -8.78 -3.05 8.06
C PRO A 123 -8.78 -1.78 7.23
N PRO A 124 -9.44 -0.71 7.67
CA PRO A 124 -9.27 0.61 7.06
C PRO A 124 -7.81 1.01 7.03
N ILE A 125 -7.38 1.65 5.96
CA ILE A 125 -5.99 2.06 5.76
C ILE A 125 -5.95 3.57 5.60
N ILE A 126 -5.02 4.22 6.30
CA ILE A 126 -4.74 5.65 6.14
C ILE A 126 -3.39 5.79 5.46
N ASP A 127 -3.38 6.44 4.31
CA ASP A 127 -2.17 6.81 3.57
C ASP A 127 -1.68 8.17 4.05
N LEU A 128 -0.57 8.17 4.80
CA LEU A 128 0.03 9.34 5.40
C LEU A 128 1.24 9.83 4.57
N GLU A 129 0.98 10.40 3.41
CA GLU A 129 2.02 11.00 2.53
C GLU A 129 1.92 12.53 2.47
N ILE A 130 1.90 13.18 3.63
CA ILE A 130 1.85 14.63 3.72
C ILE A 130 3.26 15.26 3.85
N PRO A 131 3.42 16.53 3.42
CA PRO A 131 4.66 17.26 3.69
C PRO A 131 4.98 17.35 5.19
N THR A 132 6.25 17.12 5.55
CA THR A 132 6.69 17.15 6.97
C THR A 132 6.80 18.56 7.59
N LYS A 133 6.35 19.57 6.87
CA LYS A 133 6.29 20.97 7.34
C LYS A 133 5.18 21.26 8.34
N TYR A 134 4.19 20.35 8.47
CA TYR A 134 3.07 20.57 9.38
C TYR A 134 3.51 20.31 10.84
N PRO A 135 3.04 21.13 11.81
CA PRO A 135 3.33 20.89 13.23
C PRO A 135 2.86 19.52 13.69
N LYS A 136 3.75 18.72 14.29
CA LYS A 136 3.46 17.33 14.72
C LYS A 136 2.16 17.26 15.55
N LYS A 137 1.99 18.14 16.54
CA LYS A 137 0.82 18.16 17.42
C LYS A 137 -0.51 18.27 16.64
N ARG A 138 -0.54 19.09 15.59
CA ARG A 138 -1.72 19.26 14.75
C ARG A 138 -1.98 18.03 13.88
N VAL A 139 -0.93 17.45 13.27
CA VAL A 139 -1.07 16.22 12.50
C VAL A 139 -1.59 15.09 13.36
N LEU A 140 -1.02 14.88 14.55
CA LEU A 140 -1.44 13.84 15.47
C LEU A 140 -2.89 14.01 15.93
N LEU A 141 -3.34 15.25 16.17
CA LEU A 141 -4.73 15.51 16.55
C LEU A 141 -5.70 15.06 15.45
N GLU A 142 -5.47 15.51 14.20
CA GLU A 142 -6.36 15.16 13.09
C GLU A 142 -6.31 13.69 12.74
N LEU A 143 -5.11 13.10 12.83
CA LEU A 143 -4.93 11.67 12.57
C LEU A 143 -5.62 10.80 13.64
N ARG A 144 -5.54 11.17 14.94
CA ARG A 144 -6.29 10.49 16.01
C ARG A 144 -7.79 10.57 15.78
N ASN A 145 -8.32 11.77 15.50
CA ASN A 145 -9.74 11.95 15.24
C ASN A 145 -10.23 11.06 14.07
N LEU A 146 -9.40 10.93 13.02
CA LEU A 146 -9.71 10.06 11.88
C LEU A 146 -9.67 8.58 12.29
N ILE A 147 -8.58 8.15 12.94
CA ILE A 147 -8.38 6.76 13.37
C ILE A 147 -9.50 6.32 14.31
N ASP A 148 -9.73 7.06 15.40
CA ASP A 148 -10.69 6.69 16.43
C ASP A 148 -12.08 6.47 15.82
N LYS A 149 -12.50 7.36 14.91
CA LYS A 149 -13.80 7.26 14.27
C LYS A 149 -13.92 6.10 13.28
N LEU A 150 -12.84 5.81 12.53
CA LEU A 150 -12.80 4.65 11.64
C LEU A 150 -12.80 3.35 12.45
N GLU A 151 -12.03 3.27 13.52
CA GLU A 151 -11.97 2.10 14.41
C GLU A 151 -13.29 1.86 15.14
N GLU A 152 -13.95 2.94 15.58
CA GLU A 152 -15.29 2.85 16.16
C GLU A 152 -16.31 2.27 15.18
N HIS A 153 -16.27 2.69 13.90
CA HIS A 153 -17.24 2.24 12.90
C HIS A 153 -16.96 0.80 12.42
N TYR A 154 -15.72 0.51 11.98
CA TYR A 154 -15.39 -0.78 11.36
C TYR A 154 -15.01 -1.87 12.36
N LYS A 155 -14.86 -1.54 13.64
CA LYS A 155 -14.42 -2.46 14.70
C LYS A 155 -13.10 -3.17 14.38
N LYS A 156 -12.22 -2.50 13.65
CA LYS A 156 -10.88 -2.97 13.24
C LYS A 156 -9.85 -1.88 13.45
N ARG A 157 -8.68 -2.25 13.97
CA ARG A 157 -7.53 -1.35 14.09
C ARG A 157 -7.07 -0.89 12.73
N VAL A 158 -6.96 0.42 12.54
CA VAL A 158 -6.47 1.05 11.31
C VAL A 158 -5.02 0.64 11.04
N ILE A 159 -4.69 0.42 9.78
CA ILE A 159 -3.31 0.30 9.31
C ILE A 159 -2.85 1.66 8.78
N ILE A 160 -1.66 2.10 9.16
CA ILE A 160 -1.11 3.39 8.71
C ILE A 160 -0.02 3.12 7.67
N TYR A 161 -0.27 3.57 6.44
CA TYR A 161 0.77 3.58 5.40
C TYR A 161 1.64 4.80 5.56
N VAL A 162 2.96 4.57 5.48
CA VAL A 162 3.98 5.60 5.71
C VAL A 162 5.17 5.46 4.77
N THR A 163 5.79 6.59 4.47
CA THR A 163 7.18 6.68 4.03
C THR A 163 8.10 6.85 5.24
N TYR A 164 9.41 6.67 5.09
CA TYR A 164 10.35 6.96 6.18
C TYR A 164 10.29 8.41 6.67
N TYR A 165 9.96 9.36 5.78
CA TYR A 165 9.84 10.78 6.15
C TYR A 165 8.65 11.00 7.08
N THR A 166 7.48 10.50 6.71
CA THR A 166 6.26 10.66 7.53
C THR A 166 6.29 9.79 8.78
N TYR A 167 6.89 8.59 8.71
CA TYR A 167 7.13 7.75 9.87
C TYR A 167 7.96 8.50 10.93
N LYS A 168 9.14 9.01 10.57
CA LYS A 168 10.02 9.73 11.51
C LYS A 168 9.38 11.01 12.05
N ALA A 169 8.66 11.74 11.19
CA ALA A 169 8.07 13.01 11.59
C ALA A 169 6.87 12.85 12.52
N TYR A 170 6.03 11.83 12.30
CA TYR A 170 4.70 11.78 12.92
C TYR A 170 4.35 10.47 13.62
N ILE A 171 4.93 9.32 13.23
CA ILE A 171 4.45 8.01 13.66
C ILE A 171 5.39 7.31 14.64
N GLN A 172 6.68 7.58 14.58
CA GLN A 172 7.64 6.98 15.50
C GLN A 172 7.30 7.29 16.95
N GLY A 173 7.03 6.25 17.75
CA GLY A 173 6.60 6.36 19.16
C GLY A 173 5.12 6.72 19.37
N GLU A 174 4.35 6.88 18.30
CA GLU A 174 2.93 7.19 18.35
C GLU A 174 2.09 6.00 17.85
N PHE A 175 0.80 5.96 18.17
CA PHE A 175 -0.17 4.95 17.71
C PHE A 175 0.31 3.50 17.90
N PRO A 176 0.65 3.07 19.14
CA PRO A 176 1.28 1.76 19.40
C PRO A 176 0.41 0.56 19.00
N GLU A 177 -0.92 0.73 18.97
CA GLU A 177 -1.86 -0.32 18.63
C GLU A 177 -2.05 -0.49 17.11
N ASN A 178 -1.59 0.47 16.32
CA ASN A 178 -1.80 0.45 14.88
C ASN A 178 -0.63 -0.22 14.16
N LYS A 179 -0.96 -1.15 13.27
CA LYS A 179 0.01 -1.78 12.37
C LYS A 179 0.44 -0.80 11.28
N LEU A 180 1.63 -1.03 10.72
CA LEU A 180 2.20 -0.17 9.68
C LEU A 180 2.29 -0.89 8.34
N TRP A 181 2.06 -0.13 7.28
CA TRP A 181 2.40 -0.47 5.92
C TRP A 181 3.49 0.49 5.46
N ILE A 182 4.69 -0.03 5.26
CA ILE A 182 5.87 0.77 4.93
C ILE A 182 6.15 0.78 3.42
N ARG A 183 6.38 1.97 2.89
CA ARG A 183 6.89 2.14 1.54
C ARG A 183 8.40 2.15 1.55
N ASP A 184 9.01 1.12 1.01
CA ASP A 184 10.44 1.09 0.70
C ASP A 184 10.67 0.45 -0.67
N ILE A 185 10.77 1.28 -1.69
CA ILE A 185 11.02 0.83 -3.06
C ILE A 185 12.52 0.72 -3.37
N LYS A 186 13.39 1.00 -2.43
CA LYS A 186 14.85 0.95 -2.62
C LYS A 186 15.44 -0.34 -2.07
N PHE A 187 14.91 -0.81 -0.93
CA PHE A 187 15.44 -1.99 -0.27
C PHE A 187 14.39 -2.64 0.65
N VAL A 188 14.77 -3.65 1.43
CA VAL A 188 13.90 -4.21 2.49
C VAL A 188 13.70 -3.19 3.61
N PRO A 189 12.54 -3.20 4.30
CA PRO A 189 12.26 -2.22 5.34
C PRO A 189 13.33 -2.15 6.42
N GLN A 190 13.76 -0.92 6.72
CA GLN A 190 14.76 -0.59 7.73
C GLN A 190 14.11 0.00 8.99
N LEU A 191 13.17 -0.73 9.58
CA LEU A 191 12.46 -0.37 10.82
C LEU A 191 12.80 -1.37 11.94
N ALA A 192 14.11 -1.57 12.20
CA ALA A 192 14.60 -2.58 13.14
C ALA A 192 14.04 -2.44 14.57
N GLU A 193 13.73 -1.21 14.99
CA GLU A 193 13.21 -0.90 16.33
C GLU A 193 11.68 -0.83 16.39
N ASP A 194 10.98 -0.97 15.26
CA ASP A 194 9.52 -0.92 15.19
C ASP A 194 8.95 -2.15 14.50
N ASP A 195 8.56 -3.12 15.29
CA ASP A 195 8.09 -4.43 14.81
C ASP A 195 6.62 -4.41 14.33
N ARG A 196 5.97 -3.24 14.34
CA ARG A 196 4.55 -3.08 13.96
C ARG A 196 4.31 -3.16 12.46
N TRP A 197 5.35 -3.06 11.60
CA TRP A 197 5.12 -3.14 10.17
C TRP A 197 4.70 -4.55 9.75
N VAL A 198 3.59 -4.62 9.05
CA VAL A 198 3.00 -5.88 8.56
C VAL A 198 2.93 -5.95 7.05
N MET A 199 2.97 -4.81 6.37
CA MET A 199 2.98 -4.76 4.91
C MET A 199 4.15 -3.91 4.40
N TRP A 200 4.68 -4.31 3.27
CA TRP A 200 5.74 -3.62 2.58
C TRP A 200 5.39 -3.40 1.11
N GLN A 201 5.29 -2.12 0.70
CA GLN A 201 5.23 -1.74 -0.70
C GLN A 201 6.67 -1.70 -1.24
N PHE A 202 7.02 -2.71 -2.02
CA PHE A 202 8.39 -2.94 -2.45
C PHE A 202 8.69 -2.47 -3.89
N SER A 203 7.65 -2.16 -4.67
CA SER A 203 7.79 -1.68 -6.04
C SER A 203 6.62 -0.78 -6.40
N ASN A 204 6.92 0.30 -7.12
CA ASN A 204 5.93 1.24 -7.67
C ASN A 204 5.85 1.18 -9.20
N ARG A 205 6.39 0.13 -9.83
CA ARG A 205 6.41 -0.02 -11.30
C ARG A 205 6.27 -1.44 -11.78
N GLY A 206 5.57 -2.29 -10.99
CA GLY A 206 5.29 -3.65 -11.41
C GLY A 206 4.40 -3.70 -12.65
N ARG A 207 4.62 -4.70 -13.51
CA ARG A 207 3.69 -5.03 -14.58
C ARG A 207 2.81 -6.17 -14.12
N VAL A 208 1.50 -5.95 -14.15
CA VAL A 208 0.49 -6.95 -13.76
C VAL A 208 -0.46 -7.17 -14.92
N GLU A 209 -0.59 -8.41 -15.36
CA GLU A 209 -1.50 -8.72 -16.46
C GLU A 209 -2.93 -8.32 -16.10
N GLY A 210 -3.60 -7.65 -17.02
CA GLY A 210 -4.94 -7.11 -16.82
C GLY A 210 -5.00 -5.71 -16.22
N ILE A 211 -3.86 -5.14 -15.81
CA ILE A 211 -3.77 -3.77 -15.28
C ILE A 211 -2.95 -2.91 -16.24
N PRO A 212 -3.50 -1.84 -16.79
CA PRO A 212 -2.75 -0.87 -17.59
C PRO A 212 -1.66 -0.17 -16.77
N GLY A 213 -0.56 0.16 -17.42
CA GLY A 213 0.52 0.94 -16.82
C GLY A 213 1.32 0.20 -15.74
N PHE A 214 1.84 0.96 -14.79
CA PHE A 214 2.55 0.45 -13.63
C PHE A 214 1.61 0.22 -12.46
N THR A 215 1.93 -0.79 -11.66
CA THR A 215 1.15 -1.19 -10.49
C THR A 215 2.09 -1.32 -9.29
N ASP A 216 1.67 -0.82 -8.17
CA ASP A 216 2.37 -0.97 -6.91
C ASP A 216 2.24 -2.40 -6.40
N LYS A 217 3.38 -3.00 -6.00
CA LYS A 217 3.42 -4.37 -5.51
C LYS A 217 3.78 -4.41 -4.04
N ASN A 218 3.09 -5.30 -3.34
CA ASN A 218 3.15 -5.43 -1.90
C ASN A 218 3.38 -6.86 -1.46
N VAL A 219 3.96 -7.00 -0.29
CA VAL A 219 3.97 -8.25 0.46
C VAL A 219 3.39 -8.03 1.86
N LEU A 220 2.82 -9.10 2.42
CA LEU A 220 2.37 -9.17 3.80
C LEU A 220 3.35 -10.00 4.62
N ARG A 221 3.77 -9.46 5.77
CA ARG A 221 4.54 -10.16 6.79
C ARG A 221 3.57 -10.91 7.70
N GLY A 222 3.46 -12.19 7.52
CA GLY A 222 2.51 -13.03 8.26
C GLY A 222 2.20 -14.33 7.51
N ASN A 223 1.24 -15.08 8.04
CA ASN A 223 0.89 -16.40 7.52
C ASN A 223 -0.29 -16.37 6.54
N SER A 224 -1.25 -15.46 6.75
CA SER A 224 -2.39 -15.28 5.86
C SER A 224 -2.98 -13.86 5.96
N VAL A 225 -3.78 -13.48 4.97
CA VAL A 225 -4.53 -12.22 4.98
C VAL A 225 -5.65 -12.26 6.03
N GLU A 226 -6.27 -13.42 6.19
CA GLU A 226 -7.32 -13.67 7.17
C GLU A 226 -6.81 -13.49 8.60
N GLN A 227 -5.58 -13.94 8.89
CA GLN A 227 -4.94 -13.71 10.19
C GLN A 227 -4.80 -12.22 10.48
N LEU A 228 -4.34 -11.41 9.52
CA LEU A 228 -4.23 -9.96 9.70
C LEU A 228 -5.61 -9.33 9.99
N ILE A 229 -6.65 -9.77 9.29
CA ILE A 229 -8.03 -9.29 9.52
C ILE A 229 -8.47 -9.63 10.94
N GLU A 230 -8.30 -10.86 11.40
CA GLU A 230 -8.70 -11.30 12.75
C GLU A 230 -7.89 -10.57 13.86
N GLU A 231 -6.58 -10.43 13.69
CA GLU A 231 -5.72 -9.70 14.64
C GLU A 231 -6.05 -8.22 14.72
N SER A 232 -6.68 -7.66 13.68
CA SER A 232 -7.09 -6.25 13.67
C SER A 232 -8.39 -5.99 14.43
N ARG A 233 -9.19 -7.00 14.75
CA ARG A 233 -10.51 -6.81 15.39
C ARG A 233 -10.36 -6.18 16.77
N ILE A 234 -11.16 -5.18 17.03
CA ILE A 234 -11.30 -4.54 18.34
C ILE A 234 -12.35 -5.33 19.12
N LYS A 235 -11.93 -5.83 20.28
CA LYS A 235 -12.80 -6.58 21.21
C LYS A 235 -13.65 -5.65 22.05
#